data_1a699cd6ebf1293e8c7d1001f664679d
#
_entry.id   1a699cd6ebf1293e8c7d1001f664679d
#
_cell.length_a   1.000
_cell.length_b   1.000
_cell.length_c   1.000
_cell.angle_alpha   90.00
_cell.angle_beta   90.00
_cell.angle_gamma   90.00
#
_symmetry.space_group_name_H-M   'P 1'
#
loop_
_entity.id
_entity.type
_entity.pdbx_description
1 polymer ?
#
loop_
_entity_poly.entity_id
_entity_poly.type
_entity_poly.pdbx_seq_one_letter_code
_entity_poly.pdbx_strand_id
1 'polypeptide(L)'
;DWRDMHLRIEGEAVAVFQDIFLRIWNRTTDQNIEGEKYYPVDFADISSFKGLKPDTCCSKGNKEIAIINREPNKTPKIIRKTFISAINSAKKDIQIVNPYFTLNRKIYKALKNAIERGVNVEIMVSENSDIPITPRVVEYTVRKLQKKGANVYFYRGGFHHSKIMTVDGLYSFLGSANLNARSLAWDYECNIAIMDKCTTSEFHSIYEDDKKESCLKLTDEYWSTLSKWKKFQGWLFHFLRPLL
;
A
#
# COMPACT_ATOMS: atom_id res chain seq x y z
N ASP A 1 -17.66 1.68 11.31
CA ASP A 1 -16.40 2.16 11.87
C ASP A 1 -15.26 1.96 10.87
N TRP A 2 -14.27 2.89 10.91
CA TRP A 2 -13.09 2.85 10.06
C TRP A 2 -11.90 2.36 10.89
N ARG A 3 -11.08 1.45 10.32
CA ARG A 3 -9.80 1.02 10.83
C ARG A 3 -8.73 1.61 9.92
N ASP A 4 -7.88 2.51 10.43
CA ASP A 4 -6.78 3.07 9.66
C ASP A 4 -5.48 3.04 10.47
N MET A 5 -4.37 3.30 9.81
CA MET A 5 -3.06 3.31 10.42
C MET A 5 -2.38 4.66 10.16
N HIS A 6 -1.79 5.22 11.21
CA HIS A 6 -1.11 6.49 11.16
C HIS A 6 0.35 6.33 11.57
N LEU A 7 1.21 7.12 10.93
CA LEU A 7 2.61 7.28 11.34
C LEU A 7 2.84 8.68 11.87
N ARG A 8 3.54 8.77 12.99
CA ARG A 8 4.16 10.00 13.45
C ARG A 8 5.59 10.07 12.90
N ILE A 9 5.92 11.18 12.26
CA ILE A 9 7.24 11.44 11.66
C ILE A 9 7.78 12.71 12.28
N GLU A 10 9.04 12.67 12.71
CA GLU A 10 9.78 13.80 13.26
C GLU A 10 11.14 13.89 12.55
N GLY A 11 11.75 15.08 12.58
CA GLY A 11 13.07 15.32 11.99
C GLY A 11 13.02 15.81 10.54
N GLU A 12 14.12 15.66 9.82
CA GLU A 12 14.37 16.28 8.50
C GLU A 12 13.35 15.89 7.42
N ALA A 13 12.83 14.68 7.51
CA ALA A 13 11.81 14.18 6.57
C ALA A 13 10.54 15.04 6.54
N VAL A 14 10.21 15.73 7.64
CA VAL A 14 9.04 16.62 7.72
C VAL A 14 9.14 17.76 6.70
N ALA A 15 10.34 18.27 6.44
CA ALA A 15 10.56 19.32 5.46
C ALA A 15 10.19 18.88 4.03
N VAL A 16 10.43 17.61 3.68
CA VAL A 16 10.04 17.06 2.37
C VAL A 16 8.51 17.02 2.21
N PHE A 17 7.79 16.67 3.27
CA PHE A 17 6.31 16.70 3.25
C PHE A 17 5.80 18.14 3.13
N GLN A 18 6.44 19.09 3.82
CA GLN A 18 6.11 20.51 3.71
C GLN A 18 6.30 21.01 2.28
N ASP A 19 7.41 20.68 1.63
CA ASP A 19 7.66 21.04 0.22
C ASP A 19 6.59 20.43 -0.71
N ILE A 20 6.28 19.15 -0.56
CA ILE A 20 5.23 18.50 -1.35
C ILE A 20 3.90 19.23 -1.18
N PHE A 21 3.53 19.53 0.07
CA PHE A 21 2.28 20.24 0.37
C PHE A 21 2.27 21.64 -0.28
N LEU A 22 3.30 22.44 -0.08
CA LEU A 22 3.35 23.82 -0.59
C LEU A 22 3.37 23.86 -2.12
N ARG A 23 4.08 22.94 -2.78
CA ARG A 23 4.06 22.84 -4.25
C ARG A 23 2.66 22.54 -4.79
N ILE A 24 1.90 21.70 -4.10
CA ILE A 24 0.51 21.38 -4.50
C ILE A 24 -0.38 22.56 -4.17
N TRP A 25 -0.24 23.14 -2.99
CA TRP A 25 -1.01 24.31 -2.55
C TRP A 25 -0.87 25.48 -3.52
N ASN A 26 0.37 25.92 -3.80
CA ASN A 26 0.66 27.03 -4.70
C ASN A 26 0.15 26.81 -6.13
N ARG A 27 -0.01 25.55 -6.53
CA ARG A 27 -0.54 25.19 -7.86
C ARG A 27 -2.06 25.19 -7.91
N THR A 28 -2.71 24.90 -6.79
CA THR A 28 -4.17 24.74 -6.73
C THR A 28 -4.88 25.95 -6.17
N THR A 29 -4.13 26.93 -5.69
CA THR A 29 -4.63 28.21 -5.18
C THR A 29 -3.97 29.37 -5.92
N ASP A 30 -4.54 30.57 -5.82
CA ASP A 30 -3.92 31.80 -6.34
C ASP A 30 -2.85 32.36 -5.38
N GLN A 31 -2.48 31.60 -4.35
CA GLN A 31 -1.46 31.98 -3.37
C GLN A 31 -0.09 31.47 -3.82
N ASN A 32 0.93 32.30 -3.68
CA ASN A 32 2.32 31.92 -3.87
C ASN A 32 3.04 32.01 -2.51
N ILE A 33 3.02 30.91 -1.76
CA ILE A 33 3.68 30.84 -0.46
C ILE A 33 5.14 30.51 -0.69
N GLU A 34 6.04 31.44 -0.34
CA GLU A 34 7.50 31.34 -0.49
C GLU A 34 8.22 31.85 0.77
N GLY A 35 9.52 31.53 0.87
CA GLY A 35 10.42 32.04 1.90
C GLY A 35 10.72 31.06 3.03
N GLU A 36 11.85 31.28 3.69
CA GLU A 36 12.44 30.41 4.74
C GLU A 36 11.49 30.10 5.89
N LYS A 37 10.56 31.01 6.21
CA LYS A 37 9.54 30.79 7.24
C LYS A 37 8.71 29.52 7.01
N TYR A 38 8.50 29.17 5.75
CA TYR A 38 7.69 28.01 5.35
C TYR A 38 8.53 26.80 4.97
N TYR A 39 9.83 26.99 4.77
CA TYR A 39 10.82 25.96 4.43
C TYR A 39 11.94 25.96 5.48
N PRO A 40 11.68 25.40 6.67
CA PRO A 40 12.58 25.54 7.84
C PRO A 40 13.90 24.77 7.70
N VAL A 41 14.15 24.09 6.59
CA VAL A 41 15.34 23.26 6.34
C VAL A 41 15.88 23.55 4.95
N ASP A 42 17.20 23.69 4.83
CA ASP A 42 17.86 23.80 3.55
C ASP A 42 17.82 22.45 2.81
N PHE A 43 17.03 22.38 1.74
CA PHE A 43 16.83 21.15 0.96
C PHE A 43 18.07 20.71 0.16
N ALA A 44 19.11 21.53 0.08
CA ALA A 44 20.31 21.20 -0.68
C ALA A 44 21.05 19.95 -0.15
N ASP A 45 20.92 19.64 1.14
CA ASP A 45 21.56 18.48 1.76
C ASP A 45 20.77 17.17 1.67
N ILE A 46 19.47 17.24 1.35
CA ILE A 46 18.61 16.02 1.27
C ILE A 46 18.91 15.20 0.00
N SER A 47 19.61 15.78 -0.98
CA SER A 47 19.94 15.11 -2.24
C SER A 47 21.03 14.02 -2.12
N SER A 48 21.76 13.94 -1.00
CA SER A 48 22.80 12.93 -0.77
C SER A 48 22.25 11.63 -0.19
N PHE A 49 21.28 11.02 -0.83
CA PHE A 49 20.72 9.74 -0.44
C PHE A 49 21.76 8.62 -0.64
N LYS A 50 22.57 8.36 0.36
CA LYS A 50 23.38 7.15 0.44
C LYS A 50 22.39 6.01 0.74
N GLY A 51 22.26 5.06 -0.16
CA GLY A 51 21.25 4.01 -0.14
C GLY A 51 20.92 3.47 1.25
N LEU A 52 19.61 3.22 1.50
CA LEU A 52 19.07 2.70 2.76
C LEU A 52 19.89 1.51 3.25
N LYS A 53 20.55 1.66 4.40
CA LYS A 53 21.17 0.53 5.10
C LYS A 53 20.15 0.00 6.11
N PRO A 54 19.94 -1.32 6.17
CA PRO A 54 19.07 -1.91 7.18
C PRO A 54 19.57 -1.54 8.57
N ASP A 55 18.76 -0.83 9.35
CA ASP A 55 19.04 -0.64 10.76
C ASP A 55 18.74 -1.96 11.50
N THR A 56 19.76 -2.50 12.15
CA THR A 56 19.66 -3.71 12.97
C THR A 56 19.37 -3.41 14.44
N CYS A 57 19.41 -2.14 14.82
CA CYS A 57 19.15 -1.68 16.18
C CYS A 57 17.73 -1.14 16.31
N CYS A 58 16.96 -1.70 17.26
CA CYS A 58 15.60 -1.24 17.55
C CYS A 58 15.55 0.07 18.33
N SER A 59 16.45 1.02 18.03
CA SER A 59 16.42 2.35 18.62
C SER A 59 15.21 3.15 18.13
N LYS A 60 14.54 3.87 19.00
CA LYS A 60 13.53 4.85 18.62
C LYS A 60 14.24 6.03 17.92
N GLY A 61 13.73 6.43 16.77
CA GLY A 61 14.32 7.50 15.95
C GLY A 61 15.44 7.01 15.01
N ASN A 62 16.06 7.94 14.30
CA ASN A 62 17.15 7.73 13.33
C ASN A 62 16.86 6.67 12.26
N LYS A 63 15.59 6.61 11.79
CA LYS A 63 15.18 5.72 10.71
C LYS A 63 15.34 6.42 9.37
N GLU A 64 16.04 5.79 8.44
CA GLU A 64 16.08 6.26 7.06
C GLU A 64 14.76 5.92 6.37
N ILE A 65 14.12 6.94 5.81
CA ILE A 65 12.88 6.78 5.06
C ILE A 65 13.02 7.38 3.66
N ALA A 66 12.41 6.73 2.67
CA ALA A 66 12.25 7.30 1.34
C ALA A 66 10.82 7.78 1.16
N ILE A 67 10.66 9.06 0.85
CA ILE A 67 9.35 9.64 0.53
C ILE A 67 9.14 9.55 -0.97
N ILE A 68 8.06 8.91 -1.37
CA ILE A 68 7.77 8.61 -2.77
C ILE A 68 6.49 9.34 -3.16
N ASN A 69 6.65 10.51 -3.75
CA ASN A 69 5.54 11.37 -4.17
C ASN A 69 5.17 11.12 -5.63
N ARG A 70 3.88 11.00 -5.87
CA ARG A 70 3.28 10.86 -7.20
C ARG A 70 2.46 12.09 -7.54
N GLU A 71 2.88 12.80 -8.58
CA GLU A 71 2.12 13.91 -9.18
C GLU A 71 1.74 13.53 -10.61
N PRO A 72 0.45 13.45 -10.94
CA PRO A 72 -0.01 13.14 -12.29
C PRO A 72 0.62 14.06 -13.35
N ASN A 73 1.01 13.49 -14.48
CA ASN A 73 1.64 14.18 -15.61
C ASN A 73 3.01 14.84 -15.34
N LYS A 74 3.48 14.88 -14.10
CA LYS A 74 4.78 15.47 -13.74
C LYS A 74 5.82 14.43 -13.32
N THR A 75 5.40 13.42 -12.55
CA THR A 75 6.32 12.37 -12.12
C THR A 75 6.03 11.05 -12.87
N PRO A 76 7.04 10.20 -13.07
CA PRO A 76 6.81 8.85 -13.58
C PRO A 76 5.92 8.08 -12.60
N LYS A 77 5.35 6.94 -13.03
CA LYS A 77 4.53 6.06 -12.16
C LYS A 77 5.41 5.38 -11.10
N ILE A 78 6.06 6.19 -10.26
CA ILE A 78 7.13 5.76 -9.35
C ILE A 78 6.58 4.82 -8.28
N ILE A 79 5.46 5.13 -7.63
CA ILE A 79 4.84 4.29 -6.60
C ILE A 79 4.58 2.88 -7.16
N ARG A 80 4.02 2.78 -8.37
CA ARG A 80 3.81 1.48 -9.02
C ARG A 80 5.11 0.73 -9.26
N LYS A 81 6.18 1.43 -9.69
CA LYS A 81 7.50 0.82 -9.90
C LYS A 81 8.07 0.31 -8.58
N THR A 82 7.93 1.07 -7.49
CA THR A 82 8.38 0.68 -6.16
C THR A 82 7.67 -0.57 -5.66
N PHE A 83 6.34 -0.63 -5.76
CA PHE A 83 5.60 -1.85 -5.43
C PHE A 83 6.10 -3.06 -6.22
N ILE A 84 6.24 -2.93 -7.54
CA ILE A 84 6.71 -4.04 -8.39
C ILE A 84 8.14 -4.47 -8.02
N SER A 85 9.03 -3.52 -7.75
CA SER A 85 10.40 -3.79 -7.35
C SER A 85 10.45 -4.55 -6.03
N ALA A 86 9.73 -4.08 -5.01
CA ALA A 86 9.66 -4.72 -3.70
C ALA A 86 9.08 -6.14 -3.78
N ILE A 87 7.97 -6.33 -4.52
CA ILE A 87 7.37 -7.65 -4.72
C ILE A 87 8.33 -8.61 -5.46
N ASN A 88 9.05 -8.10 -6.45
CA ASN A 88 10.00 -8.92 -7.22
C ASN A 88 11.25 -9.29 -6.41
N SER A 89 11.67 -8.45 -5.47
CA SER A 89 12.83 -8.70 -4.59
C SER A 89 12.52 -9.64 -3.42
N ALA A 90 11.24 -9.82 -3.10
CA ALA A 90 10.80 -10.67 -1.99
C ALA A 90 11.32 -12.11 -2.12
N LYS A 91 11.81 -12.66 -1.00
CA LYS A 91 12.37 -14.01 -0.90
C LYS A 91 11.62 -14.92 0.06
N LYS A 92 10.96 -14.36 1.07
CA LYS A 92 10.30 -15.12 2.14
C LYS A 92 8.80 -14.84 2.20
N ASP A 93 8.44 -13.60 2.47
CA ASP A 93 7.06 -13.22 2.73
C ASP A 93 6.72 -11.81 2.22
N ILE A 94 5.45 -11.62 1.91
CA ILE A 94 4.84 -10.34 1.60
C ILE A 94 3.52 -10.30 2.34
N GLN A 95 3.28 -9.28 3.16
CA GLN A 95 1.97 -8.99 3.73
C GLN A 95 1.43 -7.68 3.16
N ILE A 96 0.18 -7.68 2.77
CA ILE A 96 -0.48 -6.51 2.17
C ILE A 96 -1.80 -6.26 2.88
N VAL A 97 -2.02 -5.02 3.32
CA VAL A 97 -3.33 -4.49 3.70
C VAL A 97 -3.71 -3.41 2.70
N ASN A 98 -4.84 -3.57 2.02
CA ASN A 98 -5.29 -2.55 1.07
C ASN A 98 -6.80 -2.66 0.80
N PRO A 99 -7.59 -1.57 0.98
CA PRO A 99 -9.05 -1.60 0.82
C PRO A 99 -9.50 -1.78 -0.63
N TYR A 100 -8.87 -1.06 -1.57
CA TYR A 100 -9.27 -1.04 -2.98
C TYR A 100 -8.32 -1.89 -3.83
N PHE A 101 -8.31 -3.19 -3.56
CA PHE A 101 -7.39 -4.15 -4.16
C PHE A 101 -7.89 -4.62 -5.56
N THR A 102 -7.98 -3.66 -6.50
CA THR A 102 -8.47 -3.92 -7.86
C THR A 102 -7.34 -3.96 -8.90
N LEU A 103 -6.29 -4.64 -8.61
CA LEU A 103 -4.96 -4.72 -9.23
C LEU A 103 -4.91 -4.47 -10.75
N ASN A 104 -3.96 -3.65 -11.18
CA ASN A 104 -3.55 -3.62 -12.57
C ASN A 104 -2.75 -4.90 -12.96
N ARG A 105 -2.64 -5.16 -14.26
CA ARG A 105 -1.99 -6.38 -14.77
C ARG A 105 -0.54 -6.53 -14.30
N LYS A 106 0.22 -5.43 -14.12
CA LYS A 106 1.65 -5.49 -13.77
C LYS A 106 1.84 -5.92 -12.31
N ILE A 107 1.07 -5.35 -11.37
CA ILE A 107 1.10 -5.75 -9.95
C ILE A 107 0.59 -7.19 -9.80
N TYR A 108 -0.53 -7.54 -10.45
CA TYR A 108 -1.03 -8.91 -10.46
C TYR A 108 0.03 -9.92 -10.92
N LYS A 109 0.74 -9.62 -12.02
CA LYS A 109 1.82 -10.48 -12.53
C LYS A 109 2.97 -10.59 -11.54
N ALA A 110 3.37 -9.48 -10.90
CA ALA A 110 4.44 -9.48 -9.91
C ALA A 110 4.09 -10.37 -8.70
N LEU A 111 2.87 -10.23 -8.13
CA LEU A 111 2.40 -11.07 -7.02
C LEU A 111 2.30 -12.55 -7.43
N LYS A 112 1.74 -12.84 -8.60
CA LYS A 112 1.69 -14.19 -9.13
C LYS A 112 3.10 -14.82 -9.22
N ASN A 113 4.05 -14.09 -9.78
CA ASN A 113 5.43 -14.55 -9.91
C ASN A 113 6.10 -14.73 -8.52
N ALA A 114 5.79 -13.90 -7.53
CA ALA A 114 6.29 -14.06 -6.16
C ALA A 114 5.78 -15.37 -5.55
N ILE A 115 4.47 -15.66 -5.69
CA ILE A 115 3.88 -16.93 -5.25
C ILE A 115 4.55 -18.13 -5.95
N GLU A 116 4.76 -18.05 -7.26
CA GLU A 116 5.43 -19.11 -8.05
C GLU A 116 6.89 -19.32 -7.66
N ARG A 117 7.56 -18.31 -7.07
CA ARG A 117 8.89 -18.44 -6.46
C ARG A 117 8.86 -19.05 -5.05
N GLY A 118 7.69 -19.34 -4.49
CA GLY A 118 7.54 -19.87 -3.14
C GLY A 118 7.48 -18.80 -2.03
N VAL A 119 7.33 -17.53 -2.38
CA VAL A 119 7.14 -16.45 -1.42
C VAL A 119 5.74 -16.59 -0.77
N ASN A 120 5.67 -16.57 0.56
CA ASN A 120 4.40 -16.53 1.28
C ASN A 120 3.74 -15.16 1.08
N VAL A 121 2.65 -15.12 0.32
CA VAL A 121 1.91 -13.88 0.05
C VAL A 121 0.61 -13.89 0.83
N GLU A 122 0.49 -12.98 1.79
CA GLU A 122 -0.71 -12.74 2.58
C GLU A 122 -1.36 -11.42 2.18
N ILE A 123 -2.67 -11.43 2.00
CA ILE A 123 -3.44 -10.26 1.55
C ILE A 123 -4.64 -10.09 2.46
N MET A 124 -4.72 -8.96 3.14
CA MET A 124 -5.87 -8.54 3.91
C MET A 124 -6.62 -7.43 3.17
N VAL A 125 -7.89 -7.66 2.93
CA VAL A 125 -8.80 -6.69 2.29
C VAL A 125 -10.03 -6.51 3.15
N SER A 126 -10.69 -5.37 3.06
CA SER A 126 -11.94 -5.15 3.76
C SER A 126 -13.07 -5.94 3.12
N GLU A 127 -13.92 -6.62 3.93
CA GLU A 127 -15.14 -7.28 3.42
C GLU A 127 -16.15 -6.25 2.91
N ASN A 128 -16.22 -5.10 3.59
CA ASN A 128 -17.09 -3.98 3.24
C ASN A 128 -16.29 -2.86 2.58
N SER A 129 -16.98 -1.97 1.87
CA SER A 129 -16.41 -0.77 1.28
C SER A 129 -17.47 0.33 1.24
N ASP A 130 -17.01 1.57 1.27
CA ASP A 130 -17.80 2.78 1.02
C ASP A 130 -18.27 2.89 -0.44
N ILE A 131 -17.63 2.14 -1.36
CA ILE A 131 -18.02 2.06 -2.78
C ILE A 131 -18.70 0.69 -3.03
N PRO A 132 -20.01 0.65 -3.31
CA PRO A 132 -20.78 -0.60 -3.33
C PRO A 132 -20.31 -1.68 -4.30
N ILE A 133 -19.68 -1.29 -5.43
CA ILE A 133 -19.19 -2.21 -6.46
C ILE A 133 -17.84 -2.84 -6.10
N THR A 134 -17.03 -2.12 -5.32
CA THR A 134 -15.63 -2.49 -5.02
C THR A 134 -15.50 -3.85 -4.35
N PRO A 135 -16.30 -4.24 -3.35
CA PRO A 135 -16.16 -5.56 -2.72
C PRO A 135 -16.26 -6.71 -3.73
N ARG A 136 -17.10 -6.60 -4.75
CA ARG A 136 -17.26 -7.66 -5.77
C ARG A 136 -16.03 -7.80 -6.65
N VAL A 137 -15.43 -6.68 -7.04
CA VAL A 137 -14.21 -6.67 -7.85
C VAL A 137 -13.00 -7.14 -7.06
N VAL A 138 -12.88 -6.68 -5.80
CA VAL A 138 -11.83 -7.11 -4.86
C VAL A 138 -11.92 -8.62 -4.62
N GLU A 139 -13.10 -9.13 -4.22
CA GLU A 139 -13.36 -10.55 -3.97
C GLU A 139 -12.96 -11.43 -5.17
N TYR A 140 -13.33 -11.02 -6.38
CA TYR A 140 -12.93 -11.72 -7.60
C TYR A 140 -11.41 -11.65 -7.85
N THR A 141 -10.79 -10.50 -7.60
CA THR A 141 -9.34 -10.29 -7.79
C THR A 141 -8.52 -11.14 -6.83
N VAL A 142 -8.86 -11.10 -5.52
CA VAL A 142 -8.12 -11.86 -4.50
C VAL A 142 -8.36 -13.37 -4.65
N ARG A 143 -9.55 -13.79 -5.11
CA ARG A 143 -9.81 -15.20 -5.44
C ARG A 143 -8.85 -15.73 -6.51
N LYS A 144 -8.53 -14.95 -7.50
CA LYS A 144 -7.57 -15.35 -8.55
C LYS A 144 -6.17 -15.58 -7.98
N LEU A 145 -5.73 -14.76 -7.02
CA LEU A 145 -4.44 -14.92 -6.33
C LEU A 145 -4.48 -16.08 -5.32
N GLN A 146 -5.58 -16.26 -4.60
CA GLN A 146 -5.78 -17.38 -3.70
C GLN A 146 -5.66 -18.72 -4.45
N LYS A 147 -6.24 -18.86 -5.65
CA LYS A 147 -6.06 -20.02 -6.50
C LYS A 147 -4.60 -20.25 -6.97
N LYS A 148 -3.74 -19.26 -6.83
CA LYS A 148 -2.31 -19.35 -7.12
C LYS A 148 -1.46 -19.66 -5.89
N GLY A 149 -2.08 -19.68 -4.70
CA GLY A 149 -1.42 -19.99 -3.44
C GLY A 149 -1.29 -18.83 -2.47
N ALA A 150 -1.86 -17.65 -2.75
CA ALA A 150 -1.91 -16.58 -1.77
C ALA A 150 -2.85 -16.90 -0.61
N ASN A 151 -2.49 -16.51 0.60
CA ASN A 151 -3.37 -16.50 1.75
C ASN A 151 -4.15 -15.18 1.77
N VAL A 152 -5.48 -15.26 1.72
CA VAL A 152 -6.34 -14.07 1.65
C VAL A 152 -7.25 -14.02 2.86
N TYR A 153 -7.39 -12.83 3.43
CA TYR A 153 -8.19 -12.55 4.62
C TYR A 153 -9.13 -11.38 4.37
N PHE A 154 -10.41 -11.56 4.72
CA PHE A 154 -11.42 -10.50 4.73
C PHE A 154 -11.54 -9.93 6.13
N TYR A 155 -11.17 -8.66 6.30
CA TYR A 155 -11.35 -7.94 7.55
C TYR A 155 -12.82 -7.58 7.76
N ARG A 156 -13.38 -7.94 8.92
CA ARG A 156 -14.79 -7.80 9.29
C ARG A 156 -15.05 -6.79 10.42
N GLY A 157 -14.01 -6.25 11.03
CA GLY A 157 -14.11 -5.27 12.11
C GLY A 157 -14.51 -3.85 11.67
N GLY A 158 -15.10 -3.71 10.48
CA GLY A 158 -15.45 -2.45 9.86
C GLY A 158 -14.79 -2.25 8.50
N PHE A 159 -14.50 -1.02 8.10
CA PHE A 159 -13.76 -0.71 6.87
C PHE A 159 -12.28 -0.50 7.15
N HIS A 160 -11.45 -1.46 6.78
CA HIS A 160 -10.00 -1.36 6.96
C HIS A 160 -9.38 -0.52 5.83
N HIS A 161 -9.10 0.74 6.13
CA HIS A 161 -8.67 1.71 5.12
C HIS A 161 -7.15 1.87 4.99
N SER A 162 -6.34 1.12 5.75
CA SER A 162 -4.87 1.18 5.67
C SER A 162 -4.33 0.69 4.34
N LYS A 163 -3.21 1.26 3.91
CA LYS A 163 -2.48 0.88 2.70
C LYS A 163 -1.04 0.60 3.08
N ILE A 164 -0.75 -0.67 3.35
CA ILE A 164 0.55 -1.14 3.85
C ILE A 164 0.98 -2.37 3.07
N MET A 165 2.27 -2.45 2.80
CA MET A 165 2.93 -3.66 2.36
C MET A 165 4.22 -3.84 3.16
N THR A 166 4.43 -5.04 3.72
CA THR A 166 5.72 -5.43 4.30
C THR A 166 6.34 -6.55 3.47
N VAL A 167 7.66 -6.62 3.46
CA VAL A 167 8.43 -7.61 2.69
C VAL A 167 9.59 -8.14 3.53
N ASP A 168 9.67 -9.46 3.65
CA ASP A 168 10.77 -10.20 4.26
C ASP A 168 11.10 -9.79 5.71
N GLY A 169 10.15 -9.20 6.43
CA GLY A 169 10.34 -8.69 7.80
C GLY A 169 11.34 -7.53 7.90
N LEU A 170 11.67 -6.86 6.79
CA LEU A 170 12.69 -5.81 6.72
C LEU A 170 12.20 -4.52 6.09
N TYR A 171 11.36 -4.62 5.08
CA TYR A 171 10.91 -3.49 4.29
C TYR A 171 9.42 -3.23 4.52
N SER A 172 9.10 -1.97 4.78
CA SER A 172 7.72 -1.50 4.92
C SER A 172 7.43 -0.39 3.93
N PHE A 173 6.28 -0.44 3.29
CA PHE A 173 5.81 0.55 2.34
C PHE A 173 4.37 0.93 2.69
N LEU A 174 4.14 2.20 2.99
CA LEU A 174 2.83 2.68 3.43
C LEU A 174 2.57 4.10 2.95
N GLY A 175 1.30 4.50 2.93
CA GLY A 175 0.89 5.84 2.52
C GLY A 175 -0.53 5.89 1.98
N SER A 176 -0.78 6.84 1.08
CA SER A 176 -2.12 7.08 0.55
C SER A 176 -2.50 6.15 -0.61
N ALA A 177 -1.52 5.53 -1.30
CA ALA A 177 -1.76 4.83 -2.56
C ALA A 177 -2.47 3.49 -2.40
N ASN A 178 -3.60 3.36 -3.04
CA ASN A 178 -4.27 2.08 -3.23
C ASN A 178 -3.64 1.24 -4.33
N LEU A 179 -3.77 -0.09 -4.22
CA LEU A 179 -3.32 -1.03 -5.26
C LEU A 179 -4.34 -1.16 -6.41
N ASN A 180 -4.84 -0.01 -6.87
CA ASN A 180 -5.76 0.09 -7.99
C ASN A 180 -5.15 0.85 -9.17
N ALA A 181 -5.86 0.90 -10.28
CA ALA A 181 -5.35 1.57 -11.48
C ALA A 181 -5.29 3.09 -11.30
N ARG A 182 -6.25 3.65 -10.58
CA ARG A 182 -6.41 5.08 -10.36
C ARG A 182 -5.26 5.65 -9.53
N SER A 183 -5.05 5.17 -8.30
CA SER A 183 -3.96 5.62 -7.43
C SER A 183 -2.58 5.42 -8.08
N LEU A 184 -2.36 4.30 -8.77
CA LEU A 184 -1.06 3.99 -9.37
C LEU A 184 -0.76 4.71 -10.68
N ALA A 185 -1.74 5.45 -11.26
CA ALA A 185 -1.56 6.09 -12.56
C ALA A 185 -2.08 7.52 -12.68
N TRP A 186 -3.08 7.92 -11.91
CA TRP A 186 -3.83 9.15 -12.14
C TRP A 186 -3.93 10.09 -10.93
N ASP A 187 -3.92 9.56 -9.71
CA ASP A 187 -4.10 10.36 -8.51
C ASP A 187 -2.77 10.94 -7.99
N TYR A 188 -2.87 12.01 -7.19
CA TYR A 188 -1.79 12.48 -6.33
C TYR A 188 -1.69 11.53 -5.16
N GLU A 189 -0.49 10.98 -4.96
CA GLU A 189 -0.24 10.00 -3.90
C GLU A 189 1.11 10.24 -3.25
N CYS A 190 1.18 10.01 -1.95
CA CYS A 190 2.43 10.07 -1.21
C CYS A 190 2.58 8.80 -0.36
N ASN A 191 3.68 8.10 -0.57
CA ASN A 191 4.03 6.90 0.19
C ASN A 191 5.41 7.04 0.81
N ILE A 192 5.64 6.27 1.86
CA ILE A 192 6.92 6.14 2.55
C ILE A 192 7.40 4.70 2.41
N ALA A 193 8.68 4.55 2.12
CA ALA A 193 9.39 3.30 2.23
C ALA A 193 10.35 3.36 3.41
N ILE A 194 10.30 2.36 4.28
CA ILE A 194 11.14 2.23 5.47
C ILE A 194 11.87 0.90 5.39
N MET A 195 13.19 0.89 5.56
CA MET A 195 14.00 -0.32 5.58
C MET A 195 14.52 -0.56 7.00
N ASP A 196 13.63 -1.03 7.87
CA ASP A 196 13.90 -1.24 9.28
C ASP A 196 13.13 -2.44 9.83
N LYS A 197 13.85 -3.38 10.46
CA LYS A 197 13.27 -4.61 11.00
C LYS A 197 12.26 -4.34 12.11
N CYS A 198 12.53 -3.39 12.98
CA CYS A 198 11.68 -3.17 14.14
C CYS A 198 10.37 -2.52 13.75
N THR A 199 10.41 -1.49 12.91
CA THR A 199 9.20 -0.90 12.34
C THR A 199 8.39 -1.94 11.55
N THR A 200 9.07 -2.78 10.77
CA THR A 200 8.38 -3.85 10.01
C THR A 200 7.78 -4.89 10.95
N SER A 201 8.45 -5.23 12.07
CA SER A 201 7.91 -6.13 13.08
C SER A 201 6.69 -5.56 13.80
N GLU A 202 6.66 -4.25 14.06
CA GLU A 202 5.47 -3.59 14.61
C GLU A 202 4.27 -3.70 13.65
N PHE A 203 4.47 -3.44 12.36
CA PHE A 203 3.41 -3.63 11.36
C PHE A 203 2.97 -5.09 11.23
N HIS A 204 3.92 -6.02 11.31
CA HIS A 204 3.62 -7.45 11.31
C HIS A 204 2.76 -7.83 12.51
N SER A 205 3.10 -7.36 13.73
CA SER A 205 2.30 -7.62 14.93
C SER A 205 0.87 -7.11 14.76
N ILE A 206 0.70 -5.87 14.33
CA ILE A 206 -0.63 -5.28 14.09
C ILE A 206 -1.41 -6.08 13.04
N TYR A 207 -0.74 -6.52 11.96
CA TYR A 207 -1.37 -7.37 10.95
C TYR A 207 -1.86 -8.70 11.52
N GLU A 208 -1.04 -9.36 12.35
CA GLU A 208 -1.39 -10.64 12.97
C GLU A 208 -2.54 -10.49 13.99
N ASP A 209 -2.57 -9.39 14.75
CA ASP A 209 -3.66 -9.08 15.67
C ASP A 209 -4.97 -8.86 14.90
N ASP A 210 -4.97 -8.01 13.88
CA ASP A 210 -6.14 -7.78 13.03
C ASP A 210 -6.60 -9.09 12.34
N LYS A 211 -5.66 -9.91 11.90
CA LYS A 211 -5.93 -11.22 11.27
C LYS A 211 -6.62 -12.19 12.23
N LYS A 212 -6.12 -12.26 13.46
CA LYS A 212 -6.65 -13.17 14.50
C LYS A 212 -8.02 -12.73 15.01
N GLU A 213 -8.18 -11.43 15.26
CA GLU A 213 -9.36 -10.91 15.95
C GLU A 213 -10.54 -10.65 15.00
N SER A 214 -10.26 -10.22 13.78
CA SER A 214 -11.28 -9.62 12.93
C SER A 214 -11.35 -10.16 11.51
N CYS A 215 -10.59 -11.20 11.16
CA CYS A 215 -10.57 -11.67 9.78
C CYS A 215 -11.21 -13.04 9.55
N LEU A 216 -11.80 -13.17 8.38
CA LEU A 216 -12.19 -14.45 7.80
C LEU A 216 -11.22 -14.83 6.67
N LYS A 217 -10.65 -16.04 6.73
CA LYS A 217 -9.82 -16.57 5.65
C LYS A 217 -10.65 -16.96 4.45
N LEU A 218 -10.27 -16.52 3.26
CA LEU A 218 -10.86 -16.98 1.99
C LEU A 218 -10.41 -18.40 1.71
N THR A 219 -11.37 -19.33 1.76
CA THR A 219 -11.19 -20.76 1.41
C THR A 219 -12.02 -21.11 0.18
N ASP A 220 -11.81 -22.30 -0.37
CA ASP A 220 -12.66 -22.82 -1.44
C ASP A 220 -14.09 -23.08 -0.94
N GLU A 221 -14.25 -23.46 0.31
CA GLU A 221 -15.54 -23.64 0.96
C GLU A 221 -16.28 -22.31 1.03
N TYR A 222 -15.64 -21.24 1.59
CA TYR A 222 -16.24 -19.90 1.59
C TYR A 222 -16.65 -19.47 0.19
N TRP A 223 -15.77 -19.66 -0.81
CA TRP A 223 -16.11 -19.31 -2.19
C TRP A 223 -17.31 -20.10 -2.72
N SER A 224 -17.48 -21.37 -2.30
CA SER A 224 -18.59 -22.20 -2.73
C SER A 224 -19.93 -21.68 -2.22
N THR A 225 -19.97 -21.09 -1.02
CA THR A 225 -21.20 -20.53 -0.42
C THR A 225 -21.72 -19.28 -1.14
N LEU A 226 -20.87 -18.59 -1.90
CA LEU A 226 -21.28 -17.41 -2.64
C LEU A 226 -22.24 -17.77 -3.78
N SER A 227 -23.32 -17.01 -3.91
CA SER A 227 -24.29 -17.20 -4.99
C SER A 227 -23.63 -17.02 -6.38
N LYS A 228 -24.16 -17.73 -7.36
CA LYS A 228 -23.73 -17.60 -8.76
C LYS A 228 -23.82 -16.15 -9.25
N TRP A 229 -24.81 -15.42 -8.78
CA TRP A 229 -25.00 -14.01 -9.09
C TRP A 229 -23.86 -13.11 -8.57
N LYS A 230 -23.46 -13.29 -7.32
CA LYS A 230 -22.31 -12.56 -6.76
C LYS A 230 -21.01 -12.85 -7.53
N LYS A 231 -20.79 -14.12 -7.89
CA LYS A 231 -19.61 -14.52 -8.70
C LYS A 231 -19.65 -13.89 -10.10
N PHE A 232 -20.82 -13.86 -10.73
CA PHE A 232 -21.01 -13.20 -12.02
C PHE A 232 -20.78 -11.68 -11.95
N GLN A 233 -21.33 -11.02 -10.93
CA GLN A 233 -21.07 -9.59 -10.71
C GLN A 233 -19.56 -9.30 -10.56
N GLY A 234 -18.83 -10.09 -9.76
CA GLY A 234 -17.39 -9.94 -9.60
C GLY A 234 -16.64 -10.09 -10.92
N TRP A 235 -16.99 -11.05 -11.74
CA TRP A 235 -16.44 -11.24 -13.07
C TRP A 235 -16.76 -10.07 -14.00
N LEU A 236 -18.02 -9.66 -14.07
CA LEU A 236 -18.46 -8.56 -14.94
C LEU A 236 -17.79 -7.23 -14.55
N PHE A 237 -17.86 -6.88 -13.27
CA PHE A 237 -17.33 -5.61 -12.78
C PHE A 237 -15.79 -5.57 -12.79
N HIS A 238 -15.12 -6.72 -12.85
CA HIS A 238 -13.67 -6.76 -13.01
C HIS A 238 -13.18 -6.08 -14.31
N PHE A 239 -14.01 -5.97 -15.33
CA PHE A 239 -13.70 -5.19 -16.53
C PHE A 239 -13.65 -3.69 -16.25
N LEU A 240 -14.34 -3.20 -15.21
CA LEU A 240 -14.34 -1.79 -14.80
C LEU A 240 -13.14 -1.41 -13.92
N ARG A 241 -12.30 -2.35 -13.53
CA ARG A 241 -11.12 -2.10 -12.67
C ARG A 241 -10.18 -0.98 -13.13
N PRO A 242 -10.06 -0.63 -14.44
CA PRO A 242 -9.24 0.51 -14.85
C PRO A 242 -9.80 1.87 -14.41
N LEU A 243 -11.08 1.89 -14.02
CA LEU A 243 -11.82 3.08 -13.57
C LEU A 243 -11.94 3.17 -12.05
N LEU A 244 -11.60 2.07 -11.33
CA LEU A 244 -11.71 1.94 -9.87
C LEU A 244 -10.40 2.24 -9.14
#